data_8199ea9fb5dfbd675a8387ef7bec7650
#
_entry.id   8199ea9fb5dfbd675a8387ef7bec7650
#
_cell.length_a   1.000
_cell.length_b   1.000
_cell.length_c   1.000
_cell.angle_alpha   90.00
_cell.angle_beta   90.00
_cell.angle_gamma   90.00
#
_symmetry.space_group_name_H-M   'P 1'
#
loop_
_entity.id
_entity.type
_entity.pdbx_description
1 polymer ?
#
loop_
_entity_poly.entity_id
_entity_poly.type
_entity_poly.pdbx_seq_one_letter_code
_entity_poly.pdbx_strand_id
1 'polypeptide(L)'
;MPGVPRDSVLRLYDEGVHDFAAAADGLSAEGWDQLACGEWTATDLARHVLAVAGWYHDWLDRAERGDASPPFGAQELAAQNAEALRALSGLGGPEAMAQFVARARAYRDRLSAQWDVPYGYPRGTVTAGLHAAVAACEWHLHTWDLMHALGRGHRPSDAASLYAATGACSAAAESGLKGRVAAMLIPLGTHLRPWEAILRRSGRAPGPDD
;
A
#
# COMPACT_ATOMS: atom_id res chain seq x y z
N MET A 1 12.98 -3.11 -19.44
CA MET A 1 13.57 -3.74 -18.23
C MET A 1 12.75 -4.98 -17.90
N PRO A 2 13.37 -6.11 -17.51
CA PRO A 2 12.56 -7.19 -16.94
C PRO A 2 11.86 -6.64 -15.69
N GLY A 3 10.53 -6.63 -15.73
CA GLY A 3 9.73 -6.21 -14.57
C GLY A 3 9.89 -7.23 -13.42
N VAL A 4 9.53 -6.80 -12.21
CA VAL A 4 9.45 -7.73 -11.09
C VAL A 4 8.41 -8.80 -11.43
N PRO A 5 8.71 -10.10 -11.24
CA PRO A 5 7.77 -11.17 -11.56
C PRO A 5 6.44 -11.01 -10.82
N ARG A 6 5.34 -11.31 -11.52
CA ARG A 6 3.99 -11.25 -10.95
C ARG A 6 3.87 -11.97 -9.62
N ASP A 7 4.41 -13.20 -9.54
CA ASP A 7 4.33 -14.01 -8.34
C ASP A 7 5.06 -13.38 -7.15
N SER A 8 6.16 -12.66 -7.42
CA SER A 8 6.87 -11.91 -6.37
C SER A 8 6.03 -10.76 -5.85
N VAL A 9 5.33 -10.03 -6.71
CA VAL A 9 4.43 -8.94 -6.30
C VAL A 9 3.25 -9.48 -5.49
N LEU A 10 2.61 -10.56 -5.97
CA LEU A 10 1.48 -11.17 -5.27
C LEU A 10 1.89 -11.76 -3.92
N ARG A 11 3.06 -12.38 -3.83
CA ARG A 11 3.60 -12.87 -2.54
C ARG A 11 3.84 -11.74 -1.56
N LEU A 12 4.44 -10.63 -1.98
CA LEU A 12 4.65 -9.45 -1.13
C LEU A 12 3.33 -8.80 -0.71
N TYR A 13 2.33 -8.81 -1.60
CA TYR A 13 0.98 -8.35 -1.25
C TYR A 13 0.37 -9.22 -0.14
N ASP A 14 0.40 -10.55 -0.33
CA ASP A 14 -0.15 -11.51 0.64
C ASP A 14 0.60 -11.43 1.99
N GLU A 15 1.93 -11.27 1.97
CA GLU A 15 2.79 -11.06 3.14
C GLU A 15 2.39 -9.79 3.88
N GLY A 16 2.24 -8.64 3.20
CA GLY A 16 1.86 -7.39 3.85
C GLY A 16 0.50 -7.45 4.52
N VAL A 17 -0.50 -8.10 3.89
CA VAL A 17 -1.82 -8.33 4.52
C VAL A 17 -1.70 -9.23 5.76
N HIS A 18 -0.91 -10.30 5.67
CA HIS A 18 -0.69 -11.23 6.77
C HIS A 18 0.00 -10.55 7.95
N ASP A 19 1.10 -9.85 7.68
CA ASP A 19 1.94 -9.23 8.71
C ASP A 19 1.20 -8.10 9.42
N PHE A 20 0.39 -7.31 8.70
CA PHE A 20 -0.43 -6.28 9.32
C PHE A 20 -1.50 -6.89 10.24
N ALA A 21 -2.17 -7.95 9.79
CA ALA A 21 -3.13 -8.67 10.63
C ALA A 21 -2.46 -9.28 11.87
N ALA A 22 -1.28 -9.90 11.70
CA ALA A 22 -0.51 -10.47 12.80
C ALA A 22 0.01 -9.41 13.80
N ALA A 23 0.39 -8.22 13.31
CA ALA A 23 0.78 -7.10 14.18
C ALA A 23 -0.38 -6.58 15.02
N ALA A 24 -1.60 -6.62 14.49
CA ALA A 24 -2.81 -6.19 15.16
C ALA A 24 -3.42 -7.27 16.08
N ASP A 25 -3.07 -8.55 15.84
CA ASP A 25 -3.55 -9.66 16.65
C ASP A 25 -2.99 -9.57 18.07
N GLY A 26 -3.88 -9.64 19.04
CA GLY A 26 -3.52 -9.53 20.46
C GLY A 26 -3.34 -8.10 20.98
N LEU A 27 -3.66 -7.06 20.22
CA LEU A 27 -3.76 -5.71 20.78
C LEU A 27 -4.89 -5.66 21.83
N SER A 28 -4.56 -5.12 23.02
CA SER A 28 -5.56 -4.80 24.03
C SER A 28 -6.44 -3.61 23.60
N ALA A 29 -7.50 -3.31 24.35
CA ALA A 29 -8.31 -2.13 24.10
C ALA A 29 -7.45 -0.85 24.08
N GLU A 30 -6.54 -0.71 25.03
CA GLU A 30 -5.60 0.42 25.11
C GLU A 30 -4.62 0.43 23.93
N GLY A 31 -4.21 -0.76 23.46
CA GLY A 31 -3.35 -0.90 22.27
C GLY A 31 -4.02 -0.38 21.00
N TRP A 32 -5.34 -0.57 20.88
CA TRP A 32 -6.10 -0.02 19.75
C TRP A 32 -6.25 1.50 19.79
N ASP A 33 -6.16 2.11 20.98
CA ASP A 33 -6.20 3.56 21.17
C ASP A 33 -4.81 4.21 21.12
N GLN A 34 -3.74 3.42 21.03
CA GLN A 34 -2.37 3.92 20.92
C GLN A 34 -2.13 4.59 19.57
N LEU A 35 -1.41 5.72 19.55
CA LEU A 35 -0.97 6.37 18.32
C LEU A 35 -0.01 5.44 17.55
N ALA A 36 -0.32 5.22 16.28
CA ALA A 36 0.43 4.32 15.41
C ALA A 36 1.02 5.02 14.16
N CYS A 37 0.35 6.05 13.61
CA CYS A 37 0.83 6.75 12.43
C CYS A 37 0.46 8.24 12.50
N GLY A 38 1.40 9.10 12.86
CA GLY A 38 1.14 10.52 13.06
C GLY A 38 0.09 10.73 14.15
N GLU A 39 -1.06 11.32 13.77
CA GLU A 39 -2.20 11.54 14.70
C GLU A 39 -3.18 10.35 14.73
N TRP A 40 -2.96 9.31 13.94
CA TRP A 40 -3.86 8.17 13.83
C TRP A 40 -3.55 7.13 14.91
N THR A 41 -4.59 6.67 15.58
CA THR A 41 -4.53 5.50 16.46
C THR A 41 -4.39 4.22 15.64
N ALA A 42 -4.10 3.09 16.29
CA ALA A 42 -4.14 1.78 15.65
C ALA A 42 -5.52 1.47 15.06
N THR A 43 -6.60 1.92 15.72
CA THR A 43 -7.98 1.83 15.20
C THR A 43 -8.15 2.65 13.92
N ASP A 44 -7.66 3.89 13.88
CA ASP A 44 -7.75 4.74 12.69
C ASP A 44 -6.92 4.17 11.54
N LEU A 45 -5.77 3.59 11.85
CA LEU A 45 -4.92 2.91 10.88
C LEU A 45 -5.63 1.70 10.26
N ALA A 46 -6.32 0.88 11.07
CA ALA A 46 -7.12 -0.24 10.58
C ALA A 46 -8.30 0.22 9.70
N ARG A 47 -8.97 1.30 10.08
CA ARG A 47 -10.04 1.93 9.27
C ARG A 47 -9.48 2.48 7.95
N HIS A 48 -8.30 3.09 7.98
CA HIS A 48 -7.64 3.62 6.79
C HIS A 48 -7.35 2.51 5.77
N VAL A 49 -6.68 1.43 6.17
CA VAL A 49 -6.37 0.34 5.24
C VAL A 49 -7.62 -0.37 4.72
N LEU A 50 -8.68 -0.44 5.54
CA LEU A 50 -9.98 -0.94 5.10
C LEU A 50 -10.59 -0.05 4.00
N ALA A 51 -10.54 1.27 4.17
CA ALA A 51 -11.03 2.22 3.17
C ALA A 51 -10.23 2.12 1.87
N VAL A 52 -8.89 2.09 1.97
CA VAL A 52 -7.99 1.96 0.82
C VAL A 52 -8.24 0.65 0.07
N ALA A 53 -8.42 -0.47 0.77
CA ALA A 53 -8.78 -1.74 0.15
C ALA A 53 -10.14 -1.64 -0.59
N GLY A 54 -11.10 -0.88 -0.04
CA GLY A 54 -12.36 -0.57 -0.71
C GLY A 54 -12.15 0.20 -2.01
N TRP A 55 -11.36 1.26 -1.98
CA TRP A 55 -11.03 2.05 -3.17
C TRP A 55 -10.38 1.21 -4.27
N TYR A 56 -9.52 0.26 -3.93
CA TYR A 56 -8.88 -0.61 -4.92
C TYR A 56 -9.90 -1.49 -5.65
N HIS A 57 -10.96 -1.95 -4.97
CA HIS A 57 -12.08 -2.62 -5.62
C HIS A 57 -12.84 -1.68 -6.56
N ASP A 58 -13.21 -0.50 -6.08
CA ASP A 58 -13.96 0.48 -6.87
C ASP A 58 -13.19 0.91 -8.14
N TRP A 59 -11.87 1.09 -8.02
CA TRP A 59 -11.02 1.43 -9.16
C TRP A 59 -10.87 0.27 -10.13
N LEU A 60 -10.83 -0.98 -9.64
CA LEU A 60 -10.82 -2.16 -10.49
C LEU A 60 -12.17 -2.33 -11.21
N ASP A 61 -13.28 -2.09 -10.55
CA ASP A 61 -14.62 -2.08 -11.15
C ASP A 61 -14.73 -1.04 -12.27
N ARG A 62 -14.12 0.13 -12.10
CA ARG A 62 -14.04 1.15 -13.16
C ARG A 62 -13.19 0.67 -14.32
N ALA A 63 -12.03 0.11 -14.04
CA ALA A 63 -11.14 -0.45 -15.06
C ALA A 63 -11.81 -1.54 -15.89
N GLU A 64 -12.56 -2.44 -15.27
CA GLU A 64 -13.35 -3.49 -15.94
C GLU A 64 -14.42 -2.91 -16.87
N ARG A 65 -14.94 -1.73 -16.57
CA ARG A 65 -15.89 -0.99 -17.45
C ARG A 65 -15.19 -0.13 -18.51
N GLY A 66 -13.85 -0.20 -18.60
CA GLY A 66 -13.05 0.57 -19.55
C GLY A 66 -12.73 2.00 -19.10
N ASP A 67 -13.03 2.38 -17.85
CA ASP A 67 -12.67 3.68 -17.27
C ASP A 67 -11.39 3.55 -16.45
N ALA A 68 -10.27 3.86 -17.08
CA ALA A 68 -8.95 3.89 -16.46
C ALA A 68 -8.48 5.32 -16.11
N SER A 69 -9.38 6.29 -16.04
CA SER A 69 -9.05 7.64 -15.58
C SER A 69 -8.77 7.66 -14.06
N PRO A 70 -7.86 8.54 -13.58
CA PRO A 70 -7.68 8.72 -12.15
C PRO A 70 -8.98 9.06 -11.44
N PRO A 71 -9.30 8.42 -10.29
CA PRO A 71 -10.56 8.64 -9.57
C PRO A 71 -10.65 10.05 -8.96
N PHE A 72 -9.50 10.59 -8.56
CA PHE A 72 -9.28 11.95 -8.04
C PHE A 72 -7.78 12.31 -8.20
N GLY A 73 -7.44 13.57 -7.99
CA GLY A 73 -6.04 14.03 -8.07
C GLY A 73 -5.24 13.68 -6.80
N ALA A 74 -3.94 13.50 -6.94
CA ALA A 74 -3.07 13.17 -5.81
C ALA A 74 -3.13 14.23 -4.67
N GLN A 75 -3.41 15.49 -5.00
CA GLN A 75 -3.58 16.59 -4.04
C GLN A 75 -4.85 16.44 -3.18
N GLU A 76 -5.83 15.65 -3.61
CA GLU A 76 -7.09 15.42 -2.90
C GLU A 76 -6.99 14.24 -1.90
N LEU A 77 -5.90 13.46 -1.96
CA LEU A 77 -5.75 12.21 -1.20
C LEU A 77 -5.94 12.43 0.32
N ALA A 78 -5.40 13.51 0.89
CA ALA A 78 -5.55 13.79 2.31
C ALA A 78 -7.02 14.04 2.70
N ALA A 79 -7.78 14.75 1.86
CA ALA A 79 -9.20 15.00 2.08
C ALA A 79 -10.03 13.71 1.95
N GLN A 80 -9.69 12.87 0.97
CA GLN A 80 -10.33 11.55 0.77
C GLN A 80 -10.08 10.61 1.96
N ASN A 81 -8.84 10.58 2.49
CA ASN A 81 -8.52 9.83 3.70
C ASN A 81 -9.35 10.31 4.91
N ALA A 82 -9.41 11.62 5.12
CA ALA A 82 -10.18 12.19 6.23
C ALA A 82 -11.69 11.89 6.11
N GLU A 83 -12.25 11.92 4.90
CA GLU A 83 -13.63 11.55 4.63
C GLU A 83 -13.88 10.07 4.93
N ALA A 84 -13.00 9.19 4.46
CA ALA A 84 -13.10 7.76 4.66
C ALA A 84 -13.03 7.38 6.15
N LEU A 85 -12.11 8.00 6.92
CA LEU A 85 -12.02 7.79 8.37
C LEU A 85 -13.30 8.26 9.08
N ARG A 86 -13.88 9.39 8.68
CA ARG A 86 -15.16 9.86 9.24
C ARG A 86 -16.29 8.87 8.94
N ALA A 87 -16.37 8.35 7.72
CA ALA A 87 -17.38 7.38 7.32
C ALA A 87 -17.28 6.06 8.12
N LEU A 88 -16.09 5.68 8.55
CA LEU A 88 -15.82 4.46 9.32
C LEU A 88 -15.70 4.71 10.82
N SER A 89 -15.99 5.91 11.33
CA SER A 89 -15.77 6.29 12.74
C SER A 89 -16.49 5.41 13.77
N GLY A 90 -17.60 4.78 13.40
CA GLY A 90 -18.33 3.86 14.27
C GLY A 90 -17.76 2.43 14.32
N LEU A 91 -16.75 2.10 13.50
CA LEU A 91 -16.21 0.74 13.41
C LEU A 91 -15.03 0.57 14.38
N GLY A 92 -15.05 -0.48 15.19
CA GLY A 92 -13.93 -0.82 16.08
C GLY A 92 -12.70 -1.33 15.32
N GLY A 93 -11.50 -1.21 15.93
CA GLY A 93 -10.24 -1.65 15.31
C GLY A 93 -10.24 -3.13 14.91
N PRO A 94 -10.61 -4.07 15.78
CA PRO A 94 -10.69 -5.50 15.43
C PRO A 94 -11.64 -5.79 14.26
N GLU A 95 -12.80 -5.12 14.23
CA GLU A 95 -13.78 -5.29 13.16
C GLU A 95 -13.27 -4.70 11.83
N ALA A 96 -12.66 -3.50 11.87
CA ALA A 96 -12.05 -2.88 10.71
C ALA A 96 -10.94 -3.77 10.12
N MET A 97 -10.12 -4.37 10.99
CA MET A 97 -9.08 -5.31 10.58
C MET A 97 -9.63 -6.56 9.92
N ALA A 98 -10.66 -7.18 10.50
CA ALA A 98 -11.29 -8.37 9.90
C ALA A 98 -11.87 -8.07 8.51
N GLN A 99 -12.53 -6.92 8.34
CA GLN A 99 -13.07 -6.48 7.06
C GLN A 99 -11.95 -6.13 6.06
N PHE A 100 -10.86 -5.50 6.51
CA PHE A 100 -9.68 -5.24 5.69
C PHE A 100 -9.12 -6.53 5.10
N VAL A 101 -8.83 -7.52 5.94
CA VAL A 101 -8.27 -8.81 5.49
C VAL A 101 -9.18 -9.48 4.45
N ALA A 102 -10.48 -9.48 4.69
CA ALA A 102 -11.44 -10.05 3.75
C ALA A 102 -11.43 -9.31 2.40
N ARG A 103 -11.46 -7.98 2.41
CA ARG A 103 -11.42 -7.15 1.19
C ARG A 103 -10.09 -7.26 0.45
N ALA A 104 -8.97 -7.20 1.16
CA ALA A 104 -7.64 -7.30 0.55
C ALA A 104 -7.45 -8.65 -0.16
N ARG A 105 -7.91 -9.76 0.44
CA ARG A 105 -7.90 -11.08 -0.19
C ARG A 105 -8.79 -11.14 -1.43
N ALA A 106 -10.02 -10.64 -1.34
CA ALA A 106 -10.94 -10.61 -2.48
C ALA A 106 -10.37 -9.76 -3.65
N TYR A 107 -9.72 -8.63 -3.35
CA TYR A 107 -9.03 -7.83 -4.37
C TYR A 107 -7.89 -8.59 -5.02
N ARG A 108 -7.06 -9.25 -4.24
CA ARG A 108 -5.94 -10.06 -4.71
C ARG A 108 -6.40 -11.18 -5.66
N ASP A 109 -7.52 -11.85 -5.35
CA ASP A 109 -8.08 -12.90 -6.21
C ASP A 109 -8.52 -12.35 -7.56
N ARG A 110 -9.17 -11.19 -7.59
CA ARG A 110 -9.54 -10.47 -8.81
C ARG A 110 -8.34 -10.03 -9.64
N LEU A 111 -7.26 -9.56 -9.02
CA LEU A 111 -6.02 -9.17 -9.70
C LEU A 111 -5.48 -10.27 -10.61
N SER A 112 -5.67 -11.54 -10.23
CA SER A 112 -5.18 -12.68 -11.01
C SER A 112 -5.77 -12.73 -12.42
N ALA A 113 -7.01 -12.30 -12.63
CA ALA A 113 -7.67 -12.24 -13.92
C ALA A 113 -7.48 -10.87 -14.61
N GLN A 114 -7.19 -9.82 -13.85
CA GLN A 114 -7.21 -8.42 -14.32
C GLN A 114 -5.82 -7.79 -14.37
N TRP A 115 -4.75 -8.59 -14.37
CA TRP A 115 -3.37 -8.13 -14.20
C TRP A 115 -2.94 -7.03 -15.18
N ASP A 116 -3.32 -7.17 -16.43
CA ASP A 116 -2.89 -6.27 -17.51
C ASP A 116 -3.93 -5.19 -17.86
N VAL A 117 -5.05 -5.12 -17.13
CA VAL A 117 -6.10 -4.13 -17.38
C VAL A 117 -5.56 -2.73 -17.07
N PRO A 118 -5.80 -1.73 -17.96
CA PRO A 118 -5.52 -0.32 -17.64
C PRO A 118 -6.28 0.13 -16.40
N TYR A 119 -5.57 0.69 -15.44
CA TYR A 119 -6.05 0.96 -14.09
C TYR A 119 -5.73 2.40 -13.68
N GLY A 120 -6.75 3.17 -13.37
CA GLY A 120 -6.62 4.55 -12.91
C GLY A 120 -6.48 4.63 -11.38
N TYR A 121 -5.48 5.34 -10.91
CA TYR A 121 -5.28 5.67 -9.50
C TYR A 121 -4.82 7.14 -9.35
N PRO A 122 -4.76 7.74 -8.17
CA PRO A 122 -4.55 9.19 -8.00
C PRO A 122 -3.32 9.79 -8.67
N ARG A 123 -2.31 8.99 -8.98
CA ARG A 123 -1.07 9.45 -9.65
C ARG A 123 -1.07 9.26 -11.16
N GLY A 124 -2.08 8.61 -11.74
CA GLY A 124 -2.15 8.38 -13.17
C GLY A 124 -2.80 7.07 -13.56
N THR A 125 -2.49 6.60 -14.77
CA THR A 125 -2.99 5.32 -15.30
C THR A 125 -1.82 4.37 -15.51
N VAL A 126 -1.94 3.15 -14.98
CA VAL A 126 -0.97 2.05 -15.09
C VAL A 126 -1.72 0.75 -15.39
N THR A 127 -1.07 -0.41 -15.32
CA THR A 127 -1.82 -1.68 -15.24
C THR A 127 -2.18 -2.02 -13.80
N ALA A 128 -3.25 -2.79 -13.59
CA ALA A 128 -3.64 -3.26 -12.27
C ALA A 128 -2.50 -4.04 -11.59
N GLY A 129 -1.72 -4.80 -12.35
CA GLY A 129 -0.53 -5.52 -11.85
C GLY A 129 0.59 -4.61 -11.37
N LEU A 130 0.83 -3.47 -12.03
CA LEU A 130 1.79 -2.48 -11.53
C LEU A 130 1.28 -1.80 -10.27
N HIS A 131 -0.03 -1.50 -10.21
CA HIS A 131 -0.64 -0.94 -9.00
C HIS A 131 -0.62 -1.93 -7.81
N ALA A 132 -0.68 -3.23 -8.05
CA ALA A 132 -0.57 -4.24 -7.00
C ALA A 132 0.71 -4.09 -6.14
N ALA A 133 1.81 -3.64 -6.74
CA ALA A 133 3.04 -3.34 -6.00
C ALA A 133 2.89 -2.13 -5.06
N VAL A 134 2.11 -1.12 -5.47
CA VAL A 134 1.78 0.03 -4.60
C VAL A 134 0.92 -0.44 -3.43
N ALA A 135 -0.08 -1.28 -3.70
CA ALA A 135 -0.91 -1.87 -2.66
C ALA A 135 -0.10 -2.72 -1.67
N ALA A 136 0.80 -3.57 -2.16
CA ALA A 136 1.72 -4.34 -1.30
C ALA A 136 2.57 -3.40 -0.42
N CYS A 137 3.11 -2.34 -1.02
CA CYS A 137 3.91 -1.34 -0.29
C CYS A 137 3.10 -0.64 0.80
N GLU A 138 1.84 -0.30 0.52
CA GLU A 138 0.91 0.31 1.48
C GLU A 138 0.72 -0.58 2.70
N TRP A 139 0.47 -1.88 2.49
CA TRP A 139 0.30 -2.82 3.59
C TRP A 139 1.56 -2.95 4.45
N HIS A 140 2.74 -3.06 3.83
CA HIS A 140 4.01 -3.12 4.57
C HIS A 140 4.35 -1.82 5.30
N LEU A 141 4.05 -0.66 4.73
CA LEU A 141 4.27 0.63 5.38
C LEU A 141 3.42 0.77 6.65
N HIS A 142 2.14 0.38 6.57
CA HIS A 142 1.26 0.45 7.72
C HIS A 142 1.51 -0.66 8.74
N THR A 143 2.03 -1.82 8.32
CA THR A 143 2.60 -2.80 9.25
C THR A 143 3.77 -2.21 10.01
N TRP A 144 4.67 -1.50 9.32
CA TRP A 144 5.78 -0.81 9.97
C TRP A 144 5.31 0.25 10.95
N ASP A 145 4.33 1.09 10.57
CA ASP A 145 3.77 2.10 11.46
C ASP A 145 3.27 1.48 12.77
N LEU A 146 2.46 0.43 12.69
CA LEU A 146 1.90 -0.26 13.85
C LEU A 146 3.00 -0.93 14.69
N MET A 147 3.92 -1.66 14.04
CA MET A 147 5.02 -2.34 14.73
C MET A 147 5.97 -1.36 15.40
N HIS A 148 6.28 -0.25 14.74
CA HIS A 148 7.14 0.82 15.30
C HIS A 148 6.50 1.45 16.54
N ALA A 149 5.19 1.71 16.53
CA ALA A 149 4.45 2.18 17.69
C ALA A 149 4.51 1.19 18.88
N LEU A 150 4.65 -0.10 18.59
CA LEU A 150 4.82 -1.16 19.59
C LEU A 150 6.29 -1.40 19.99
N GLY A 151 7.23 -0.55 19.54
CA GLY A 151 8.67 -0.70 19.80
C GLY A 151 9.30 -1.89 19.05
N ARG A 152 8.75 -2.33 17.95
CA ARG A 152 9.17 -3.48 17.14
C ARG A 152 9.50 -3.05 15.72
N GLY A 153 10.44 -3.73 15.07
CA GLY A 153 10.76 -3.52 13.65
C GLY A 153 9.84 -4.32 12.71
N HIS A 154 9.75 -3.86 11.47
CA HIS A 154 9.13 -4.61 10.37
C HIS A 154 9.89 -4.37 9.08
N ARG A 155 10.08 -5.45 8.32
CA ARG A 155 10.73 -5.40 7.01
C ARG A 155 10.13 -6.46 6.09
N PRO A 156 9.75 -6.12 4.84
CA PRO A 156 9.32 -7.10 3.84
C PRO A 156 10.40 -8.14 3.56
N SER A 157 10.01 -9.38 3.31
CA SER A 157 10.94 -10.50 3.00
C SER A 157 11.80 -10.22 1.75
N ASP A 158 11.27 -9.44 0.80
CA ASP A 158 11.95 -9.03 -0.43
C ASP A 158 11.75 -7.54 -0.71
N ALA A 159 12.35 -6.72 0.14
CA ALA A 159 12.28 -5.27 0.02
C ALA A 159 12.87 -4.73 -1.30
N ALA A 160 13.82 -5.46 -1.91
CA ALA A 160 14.41 -5.07 -3.18
C ALA A 160 13.40 -5.18 -4.33
N SER A 161 12.66 -6.29 -4.40
CA SER A 161 11.57 -6.46 -5.37
C SER A 161 10.45 -5.46 -5.15
N LEU A 162 10.07 -5.19 -3.89
CA LEU A 162 9.05 -4.19 -3.56
C LEU A 162 9.46 -2.79 -4.02
N TYR A 163 10.70 -2.39 -3.75
CA TYR A 163 11.26 -1.11 -4.20
C TYR A 163 11.26 -0.99 -5.72
N ALA A 164 11.74 -2.03 -6.42
CA ALA A 164 11.79 -2.04 -7.88
C ALA A 164 10.39 -1.97 -8.51
N ALA A 165 9.43 -2.74 -7.96
CA ALA A 165 8.06 -2.79 -8.48
C ALA A 165 7.29 -1.47 -8.26
N THR A 166 7.39 -0.86 -7.07
CA THR A 166 6.78 0.44 -6.79
C THR A 166 7.42 1.56 -7.60
N GLY A 167 8.74 1.50 -7.82
CA GLY A 167 9.46 2.41 -8.70
C GLY A 167 8.99 2.28 -10.16
N ALA A 168 8.80 1.06 -10.65
CA ALA A 168 8.27 0.81 -12.00
C ALA A 168 6.85 1.37 -12.16
N CYS A 169 5.98 1.21 -11.17
CA CYS A 169 4.64 1.81 -11.17
C CYS A 169 4.71 3.34 -11.23
N SER A 170 5.53 3.97 -10.39
CA SER A 170 5.72 5.43 -10.39
C SER A 170 6.23 5.94 -11.74
N ALA A 171 7.22 5.25 -12.32
CA ALA A 171 7.78 5.61 -13.62
C ALA A 171 6.76 5.46 -14.77
N ALA A 172 5.87 4.47 -14.69
CA ALA A 172 4.82 4.25 -15.67
C ALA A 172 3.70 5.30 -15.57
N ALA A 173 3.37 5.74 -14.35
CA ALA A 173 2.36 6.77 -14.11
C ALA A 173 2.83 8.18 -14.55
N GLU A 174 4.13 8.45 -14.47
CA GLU A 174 4.73 9.70 -14.90
C GLU A 174 5.01 9.68 -16.41
N SER A 175 4.43 10.63 -17.15
CA SER A 175 4.69 10.78 -18.59
C SER A 175 5.99 11.56 -18.87
N GLY A 176 6.64 11.28 -20.00
CA GLY A 176 7.75 12.07 -20.52
C GLY A 176 9.09 11.82 -19.84
N LEU A 177 9.92 12.90 -19.73
CA LEU A 177 11.30 12.81 -19.23
C LEU A 177 11.37 12.36 -17.75
N LYS A 178 10.44 12.81 -16.91
CA LYS A 178 10.42 12.45 -15.50
C LYS A 178 10.26 10.95 -15.27
N GLY A 179 9.32 10.30 -15.96
CA GLY A 179 9.13 8.86 -15.89
C GLY A 179 10.35 8.08 -16.38
N ARG A 180 11.01 8.56 -17.46
CA ARG A 180 12.26 7.94 -17.97
C ARG A 180 13.39 8.05 -16.97
N VAL A 181 13.57 9.20 -16.33
CA VAL A 181 14.60 9.40 -15.27
C VAL A 181 14.29 8.55 -14.05
N ALA A 182 13.02 8.51 -13.59
CA ALA A 182 12.61 7.66 -12.49
C ALA A 182 12.92 6.18 -12.77
N ALA A 183 12.56 5.68 -13.96
CA ALA A 183 12.86 4.31 -14.39
C ALA A 183 14.38 3.99 -14.42
N MET A 184 15.21 4.97 -14.75
CA MET A 184 16.67 4.82 -14.81
C MET A 184 17.31 4.75 -13.42
N LEU A 185 16.70 5.39 -12.41
CA LEU A 185 17.21 5.44 -11.04
C LEU A 185 16.77 4.25 -10.17
N ILE A 186 15.75 3.49 -10.58
CA ILE A 186 15.28 2.32 -9.84
C ILE A 186 16.40 1.32 -9.53
N PRO A 187 17.24 0.89 -10.50
CA PRO A 187 18.31 -0.07 -10.24
C PRO A 187 19.36 0.42 -9.24
N LEU A 188 19.62 1.72 -9.21
CA LEU A 188 20.60 2.32 -8.28
C LEU A 188 20.11 2.24 -6.82
N GLY A 189 18.81 2.39 -6.60
CA GLY A 189 18.21 2.27 -5.27
C GLY A 189 18.18 0.84 -4.73
N THR A 190 18.17 -0.18 -5.60
CA THR A 190 18.11 -1.59 -5.17
C THR A 190 19.43 -2.10 -4.57
N HIS A 191 20.55 -1.43 -4.80
CA HIS A 191 21.86 -1.79 -4.26
C HIS A 191 22.14 -1.19 -2.87
N LEU A 192 21.36 -0.20 -2.47
CA LEU A 192 21.42 0.41 -1.14
C LEU A 192 20.25 -0.15 -0.32
N ARG A 193 20.06 0.20 0.89
CA ARG A 193 19.01 -0.30 1.78
C ARG A 193 17.59 -0.02 1.24
N PRO A 194 16.97 -0.93 0.46
CA PRO A 194 15.76 -0.62 -0.31
C PRO A 194 14.55 -0.34 0.59
N TRP A 195 14.44 -1.01 1.75
CA TRP A 195 13.37 -0.74 2.69
C TRP A 195 13.50 0.64 3.33
N GLU A 196 14.68 1.03 3.77
CA GLU A 196 14.91 2.38 4.27
C GLU A 196 14.60 3.46 3.21
N ALA A 197 14.91 3.17 1.94
CA ALA A 197 14.58 4.09 0.85
C ALA A 197 13.06 4.25 0.69
N ILE A 198 12.29 3.18 0.83
CA ILE A 198 10.82 3.22 0.83
C ILE A 198 10.32 4.04 2.02
N LEU A 199 10.78 3.75 3.23
CA LEU A 199 10.40 4.46 4.45
C LEU A 199 10.65 5.97 4.34
N ARG A 200 11.86 6.37 3.93
CA ARG A 200 12.22 7.79 3.76
C ARG A 200 11.37 8.49 2.71
N ARG A 201 11.07 7.83 1.58
CA ARG A 201 10.21 8.40 0.50
C ARG A 201 8.77 8.58 0.94
N SER A 202 8.32 7.78 1.88
CA SER A 202 6.98 7.89 2.49
C SER A 202 6.94 8.79 3.74
N GLY A 203 8.05 9.50 4.04
CA GLY A 203 8.12 10.45 5.15
C GLY A 203 8.41 9.81 6.51
N ARG A 204 8.79 8.53 6.55
CA ARG A 204 9.11 7.79 7.77
C ARG A 204 10.61 7.88 8.08
N ALA A 205 10.96 7.82 9.37
CA ALA A 205 12.34 7.82 9.84
C ALA A 205 12.73 6.40 10.27
N PRO A 206 13.49 5.64 9.42
CA PRO A 206 13.91 4.29 9.77
C PRO A 206 14.83 4.30 11.00
N GLY A 207 14.65 3.31 11.85
CA GLY A 207 15.51 3.02 13.00
C GLY A 207 16.72 2.16 12.62
N PRO A 208 17.56 1.80 13.59
CA PRO A 208 18.74 0.97 13.36
C PRO A 208 18.39 -0.48 12.93
N ASP A 209 17.20 -0.95 13.25
CA ASP A 209 16.77 -2.35 13.06
C ASP A 209 15.83 -2.54 11.83
N ASP A 210 15.64 -1.49 11.03
CA ASP A 210 14.78 -1.50 9.83
C ASP A 210 15.51 -1.96 8.54
#